data_32f931df57c27f77913e04302df535b4
#
_entry.id   32f931df57c27f77913e04302df535b4
#
_cell.length_a   1.000
_cell.length_b   1.000
_cell.length_c   1.000
_cell.angle_alpha   90.00
_cell.angle_beta   90.00
_cell.angle_gamma   90.00
#
_symmetry.space_group_name_H-M   'P 1'
#
loop_
_entity.id
_entity.type
_entity.pdbx_description
1 polymer ?
#
loop_
_entity_poly.entity_id
_entity_poly.type
_entity_poly.pdbx_seq_one_letter_code
_entity_poly.pdbx_strand_id
1 'polypeptide(L)' 'MSNLKNILQHCQDNEKQYDAFGVNPNDPGRLINKGWIECSEFFLRNFDLKEKTVKEKGE' A
#
# COMPACT_ATOMS: atom_id res chain seq x y z
N MET A 1 2.40 12.85 -2.03
CA MET A 1 1.34 12.19 -1.28
C MET A 1 0.38 11.45 -2.18
N SER A 2 -0.19 12.15 -3.16
CA SER A 2 -1.09 11.47 -4.09
C SER A 2 -0.39 10.36 -4.85
N ASN A 3 0.92 10.52 -5.09
CA ASN A 3 1.68 9.50 -5.80
C ASN A 3 1.72 8.17 -5.04
N LEU A 4 1.86 8.23 -3.72
CA LEU A 4 1.92 7.01 -2.92
C LEU A 4 0.59 6.28 -2.94
N LYS A 5 -0.51 7.04 -2.85
CA LYS A 5 -1.84 6.45 -2.95
C LYS A 5 -2.06 5.81 -4.31
N ASN A 6 -1.58 6.46 -5.37
CA ASN A 6 -1.68 5.91 -6.71
C ASN A 6 -0.90 4.62 -6.86
N ILE A 7 0.30 4.58 -6.27
CA ILE A 7 1.11 3.38 -6.29
C ILE A 7 0.41 2.25 -5.55
N LEU A 8 -0.15 2.55 -4.38
CA LEU A 8 -0.87 1.55 -3.60
C LEU A 8 -2.06 1.01 -4.39
N GLN A 9 -2.84 1.90 -5.00
CA GLN A 9 -3.99 1.49 -5.79
C GLN A 9 -3.57 0.60 -6.95
N HIS A 10 -2.49 0.98 -7.62
CA HIS A 10 -1.98 0.20 -8.75
C HIS A 10 -1.56 -1.20 -8.30
N CYS A 11 -0.89 -1.29 -7.16
CA CYS A 11 -0.45 -2.58 -6.64
C CYS A 11 -1.64 -3.44 -6.22
N GLN A 12 -2.66 -2.82 -5.64
CA GLN A 12 -3.87 -3.56 -5.27
C GLN A 12 -4.59 -4.09 -6.51
N ASP A 13 -4.62 -3.30 -7.58
CA ASP A 13 -5.20 -3.76 -8.84
C ASP A 13 -4.41 -4.92 -9.41
N ASN A 14 -3.08 -4.84 -9.34
CA ASN A 14 -2.23 -5.93 -9.79
C ASN A 14 -2.51 -7.22 -9.02
N GLU A 15 -2.70 -7.10 -7.71
CA GLU A 15 -2.98 -8.27 -6.89
C GLU A 15 -4.29 -8.93 -7.32
N LYS A 16 -5.30 -8.13 -7.62
CA LYS A 16 -6.56 -8.66 -8.10
C LYS A 16 -6.37 -9.41 -9.42
N GLN A 17 -5.56 -8.86 -10.31
CA GLN A 17 -5.28 -9.51 -11.58
C GLN A 17 -4.53 -10.81 -11.38
N TYR A 18 -3.55 -10.82 -10.49
CA TYR A 18 -2.81 -12.04 -10.18
C TYR A 18 -3.77 -13.14 -9.70
N ASP A 19 -4.70 -12.77 -8.83
CA ASP A 19 -5.66 -13.71 -8.31
C ASP A 19 -6.58 -14.22 -9.42
N ALA A 20 -7.03 -13.32 -10.28
CA ALA A 20 -7.92 -13.67 -11.38
C ALA A 20 -7.24 -14.62 -12.38
N PHE A 21 -5.94 -14.44 -12.61
CA PHE A 21 -5.18 -15.28 -13.52
C PHE A 21 -4.66 -16.55 -12.84
N GLY A 22 -4.90 -16.71 -11.56
CA GLY A 22 -4.45 -17.89 -10.83
C GLY A 22 -2.96 -17.92 -10.62
N VAL A 23 -2.33 -16.76 -10.50
CA VAL A 23 -0.89 -16.70 -10.26
C VAL A 23 -0.58 -17.27 -8.87
N ASN A 24 0.46 -18.12 -8.81
CA ASN A 24 0.85 -18.76 -7.58
C ASN A 24 1.13 -17.70 -6.50
N PRO A 25 0.55 -17.86 -5.28
CA PRO A 25 0.82 -16.88 -4.21
C PRO A 25 2.28 -16.77 -3.83
N ASN A 26 3.08 -17.81 -4.11
CA ASN A 26 4.51 -17.80 -3.82
C ASN A 26 5.35 -17.29 -4.97
N ASP A 27 4.72 -16.87 -6.07
CA ASP A 27 5.46 -16.33 -7.20
C ASP A 27 6.24 -15.09 -6.76
N PRO A 28 7.53 -15.00 -7.12
CA PRO A 28 8.35 -13.86 -6.67
C PRO A 28 7.75 -12.50 -7.02
N GLY A 29 7.20 -12.37 -8.23
CA GLY A 29 6.60 -11.11 -8.64
C GLY A 29 5.40 -10.75 -7.79
N ARG A 30 4.58 -11.75 -7.48
CA ARG A 30 3.41 -11.53 -6.64
C ARG A 30 3.81 -11.18 -5.22
N LEU A 31 4.84 -11.84 -4.68
CA LEU A 31 5.34 -11.54 -3.35
C LEU A 31 5.89 -10.14 -3.26
N ILE A 32 6.61 -9.69 -4.28
CA ILE A 32 7.13 -8.33 -4.31
C ILE A 32 5.98 -7.34 -4.32
N ASN A 33 4.97 -7.59 -5.13
CA ASN A 33 3.80 -6.72 -5.19
C ASN A 33 3.10 -6.63 -3.85
N LYS A 34 2.97 -7.76 -3.17
CA LYS A 34 2.35 -7.78 -1.85
C LYS A 34 3.16 -6.96 -0.84
N GLY A 35 4.49 -7.07 -0.91
CA GLY A 35 5.35 -6.27 -0.06
C GLY A 35 5.17 -4.78 -0.28
N TRP A 36 5.02 -4.38 -1.54
CA TRP A 36 4.76 -2.98 -1.88
C TRP A 36 3.45 -2.50 -1.25
N ILE A 37 2.41 -3.33 -1.32
CA ILE A 37 1.13 -2.99 -0.73
C ILE A 37 1.26 -2.80 0.78
N GLU A 38 1.86 -3.76 1.45
CA GLU A 38 2.00 -3.69 2.91
C GLU A 38 2.84 -2.50 3.33
N CYS A 39 3.92 -2.25 2.63
CA CYS A 39 4.80 -1.12 2.94
C CYS A 39 4.09 0.20 2.73
N SER A 40 3.37 0.32 1.63
CA SER A 40 2.63 1.55 1.34
C SER A 40 1.54 1.80 2.36
N GLU A 41 0.80 0.77 2.74
CA GLU A 41 -0.25 0.91 3.74
C GLU A 41 0.32 1.33 5.09
N PHE A 42 1.42 0.71 5.47
CA PHE A 42 2.09 1.03 6.72
C PHE A 42 2.55 2.49 6.73
N PHE A 43 3.16 2.92 5.64
CA PHE A 43 3.64 4.29 5.53
C PHE A 43 2.50 5.29 5.61
N LEU A 44 1.43 5.04 4.87
CA LEU A 44 0.28 5.94 4.86
C LEU A 44 -0.37 6.02 6.24
N ARG A 45 -0.48 4.90 6.93
CA ARG A 45 -1.05 4.89 8.26
C ARG A 45 -0.23 5.72 9.23
N ASN A 46 1.08 5.56 9.19
CA ASN A 46 1.96 6.32 10.09
C ASN A 46 1.93 7.81 9.76
N PHE A 47 1.89 8.12 8.49
CA PHE A 47 1.82 9.51 8.06
C PHE A 47 0.53 10.16 8.56
N ASP A 48 -0.58 9.45 8.43
CA ASP A 48 -1.86 9.96 8.87
C ASP A 48 -1.88 10.21 10.38
N LEU A 49 -1.32 9.27 11.13
CA LEU A 49 -1.24 9.43 12.58
C LEU A 49 -0.39 10.63 12.96
N LYS A 50 0.72 10.84 12.27
CA LYS A 50 1.57 12.00 12.54
C LYS A 50 0.83 13.30 12.28
N GLU A 51 0.08 13.36 11.19
CA GLU A 51 -0.69 14.56 10.88
C GLU A 51 -1.70 14.87 11.96
N LYS A 52 -2.38 13.85 12.44
CA LYS A 52 -3.37 14.03 13.49
C LYS A 52 -2.72 14.55 14.75
N THR A 53 -1.58 13.97 15.11
CA THR A 53 -0.87 14.38 16.33
C THR A 53 -0.42 15.84 16.22
N VAL A 54 0.10 16.21 15.07
CA VAL A 54 0.55 17.58 14.86
C VAL A 54 -0.61 18.55 14.96
N LYS A 55 -1.75 18.20 14.39
CA LYS A 55 -2.93 19.04 14.46
C LYS A 55 -3.36 19.26 15.90
N GLU A 56 -3.40 18.19 16.66
CA GLU A 56 -3.80 18.28 18.05
C GLU A 56 -2.86 19.18 18.84
N LYS A 57 -1.57 19.07 18.57
CA LYS A 57 -0.60 19.92 19.24
C LYS A 57 -0.74 21.37 18.83
N GLY A 58 -1.09 21.60 17.58
CA GLY A 58 -1.27 22.94 17.08
C GLY A 58 -2.39 23.70 17.76
N GLU A 59 -3.30 22.96 18.29
CA GLU A 59 -4.39 23.57 19.04
C GLU A 59 -3.89 24.10 20.37
#